data_5aed994254f47df08db251422e523ee5
#
_entry.id   5aed994254f47df08db251422e523ee5
#
_cell.length_a   1.000
_cell.length_b   1.000
_cell.length_c   1.000
_cell.angle_alpha   90.00
_cell.angle_beta   90.00
_cell.angle_gamma   90.00
#
_symmetry.space_group_name_H-M   'P 1'
#
loop_
_entity.id
_entity.type
_entity.pdbx_description
1 polymer ?
#
loop_
_entity_poly.entity_id
_entity_poly.type
_entity_poly.pdbx_seq_one_letter_code
_entity_poly.pdbx_strand_id
1 'polypeptide(L)'
;MLNTPTILLIDDDIDDQEIFTSALAFIDNAIACTIAPNGYEGIMQLNDSDVLPDLIFLDLNMPVMNGIQFLREIKAAHKAKDVPVIIFSTASDIKTIEEAKQLGAHDFITKPEKFSELVGLLHGLLFPATR
;
A
#
# COMPACT_ATOMS: atom_id res chain seq x y z
N MET A 1 10.65 14.98 -17.69
CA MET A 1 10.75 13.55 -17.54
C MET A 1 9.73 13.04 -16.53
N LEU A 2 9.06 11.99 -16.87
CA LEU A 2 8.09 11.40 -15.95
C LEU A 2 8.76 10.35 -15.09
N ASN A 3 8.56 10.48 -13.80
CA ASN A 3 9.04 9.47 -12.87
C ASN A 3 7.95 8.47 -12.61
N THR A 4 8.33 7.20 -12.63
CA THR A 4 7.41 6.18 -12.17
C THR A 4 7.43 6.19 -10.65
N PRO A 5 6.29 5.97 -10.01
CA PRO A 5 6.24 5.93 -8.55
C PRO A 5 6.95 4.72 -7.99
N THR A 6 7.42 4.85 -6.76
CA THR A 6 7.94 3.72 -6.00
C THR A 6 6.92 3.35 -4.95
N ILE A 7 6.75 2.06 -4.73
CA ILE A 7 5.67 1.54 -3.90
C ILE A 7 6.21 0.58 -2.86
N LEU A 8 5.70 0.69 -1.65
CA LEU A 8 5.88 -0.34 -0.63
C LEU A 8 4.53 -1.05 -0.46
N LEU A 9 4.53 -2.36 -0.66
CA LEU A 9 3.35 -3.19 -0.43
C LEU A 9 3.55 -3.98 0.86
N ILE A 10 2.63 -3.82 1.80
CA ILE A 10 2.66 -4.55 3.06
C ILE A 10 1.49 -5.52 3.06
N ASP A 11 1.78 -6.80 2.87
CA ASP A 11 0.78 -7.84 2.69
C ASP A 11 1.43 -9.19 3.00
N ASP A 12 0.79 -10.01 3.81
CA ASP A 12 1.36 -11.29 4.23
C ASP A 12 1.04 -12.45 3.28
N ASP A 13 0.18 -12.24 2.31
CA ASP A 13 -0.25 -13.30 1.39
C ASP A 13 0.61 -13.29 0.13
N ILE A 14 1.35 -14.38 -0.08
CA ILE A 14 2.29 -14.47 -1.21
C ILE A 14 1.57 -14.38 -2.55
N ASP A 15 0.40 -15.01 -2.67
CA ASP A 15 -0.36 -14.97 -3.91
C ASP A 15 -0.81 -13.55 -4.22
N ASP A 16 -1.29 -12.83 -3.22
CA ASP A 16 -1.70 -11.44 -3.40
C ASP A 16 -0.52 -10.56 -3.76
N GLN A 17 0.65 -10.80 -3.17
CA GLN A 17 1.87 -10.08 -3.52
C GLN A 17 2.22 -10.26 -4.99
N GLU A 18 2.16 -11.52 -5.47
CA GLU A 18 2.49 -11.81 -6.87
C GLU A 18 1.50 -11.20 -7.83
N ILE A 19 0.23 -11.24 -7.48
CA ILE A 19 -0.81 -10.64 -8.32
C ILE A 19 -0.60 -9.13 -8.40
N PHE A 20 -0.33 -8.49 -7.28
CA PHE A 20 -0.11 -7.05 -7.21
C PHE A 20 1.09 -6.63 -8.05
N THR A 21 2.23 -7.31 -7.87
CA THR A 21 3.44 -6.95 -8.61
C THR A 21 3.29 -7.25 -10.10
N SER A 22 2.55 -8.30 -10.46
CA SER A 22 2.27 -8.59 -11.86
C SER A 22 1.41 -7.50 -12.49
N ALA A 23 0.45 -6.98 -11.75
CA ALA A 23 -0.38 -5.88 -12.24
C ALA A 23 0.44 -4.62 -12.48
N LEU A 24 1.36 -4.30 -11.56
CA LEU A 24 2.25 -3.17 -11.74
C LEU A 24 3.13 -3.33 -12.97
N ALA A 25 3.70 -4.50 -13.15
CA ALA A 25 4.56 -4.77 -14.30
C ALA A 25 3.78 -4.67 -15.61
N PHE A 26 2.52 -5.07 -15.59
CA PHE A 26 1.66 -4.95 -16.76
C PHE A 26 1.43 -3.48 -17.14
N ILE A 27 1.30 -2.62 -16.11
CA ILE A 27 1.11 -1.18 -16.34
C ILE A 27 2.40 -0.54 -16.83
N ASP A 28 3.52 -0.78 -16.13
CA ASP A 28 4.81 -0.20 -16.46
C ASP A 28 5.90 -0.97 -15.70
N ASN A 29 6.79 -1.64 -16.45
CA ASN A 29 7.86 -2.43 -15.87
C ASN A 29 8.82 -1.62 -15.01
N ALA A 30 8.84 -0.30 -15.18
CA ALA A 30 9.76 0.55 -14.44
C ALA A 30 9.27 0.89 -13.04
N ILE A 31 8.01 0.56 -12.70
CA ILE A 31 7.50 0.80 -11.36
C ILE A 31 8.22 -0.11 -10.37
N ALA A 32 8.87 0.50 -9.39
CA ALA A 32 9.57 -0.25 -8.35
C ALA A 32 8.62 -0.55 -7.19
N CYS A 33 8.56 -1.81 -6.79
CA CYS A 33 7.72 -2.23 -5.68
C CYS A 33 8.53 -3.11 -4.74
N THR A 34 8.66 -2.67 -3.49
CA THR A 34 9.22 -3.51 -2.45
C THR A 34 8.09 -4.10 -1.63
N ILE A 35 8.33 -5.26 -1.05
CA ILE A 35 7.30 -6.00 -0.32
C ILE A 35 7.74 -6.24 1.10
N ALA A 36 6.84 -6.01 2.05
CA ALA A 36 7.02 -6.38 3.44
C ALA A 36 5.90 -7.35 3.82
N PRO A 37 6.22 -8.49 4.45
CA PRO A 37 5.20 -9.49 4.76
C PRO A 37 4.33 -9.14 5.96
N ASN A 38 4.68 -8.11 6.71
CA ASN A 38 3.88 -7.65 7.84
C ASN A 38 4.26 -6.22 8.19
N GLY A 39 3.52 -5.62 9.12
CA GLY A 39 3.75 -4.23 9.50
C GLY A 39 5.11 -4.00 10.12
N TYR A 40 5.59 -4.96 10.92
CA TYR A 40 6.91 -4.81 11.55
C TYR A 40 8.02 -4.73 10.49
N GLU A 41 7.98 -5.62 9.50
CA GLU A 41 8.96 -5.59 8.42
C GLU A 41 8.84 -4.31 7.60
N GLY A 42 7.62 -3.81 7.44
CA GLY A 42 7.39 -2.54 6.77
C GLY A 42 8.07 -1.39 7.47
N ILE A 43 7.92 -1.32 8.80
CA ILE A 43 8.60 -0.30 9.61
C ILE A 43 10.11 -0.42 9.45
N MET A 44 10.64 -1.64 9.52
CA MET A 44 12.08 -1.86 9.39
C MET A 44 12.61 -1.39 8.05
N GLN A 45 11.91 -1.70 6.96
CA GLN A 45 12.32 -1.25 5.63
C GLN A 45 12.31 0.27 5.53
N LEU A 46 11.29 0.90 6.07
CA LEU A 46 11.19 2.36 6.03
C LEU A 46 12.31 3.00 6.86
N ASN A 47 12.65 2.41 8.00
CA ASN A 47 13.73 2.93 8.83
C ASN A 47 15.08 2.83 8.14
N ASP A 48 15.31 1.76 7.40
CA ASP A 48 16.61 1.49 6.77
C ASP A 48 16.78 2.20 5.44
N SER A 49 15.72 2.77 4.89
CA SER A 49 15.77 3.38 3.56
C SER A 49 16.05 4.87 3.65
N ASP A 50 16.97 5.35 2.82
CA ASP A 50 17.23 6.79 2.68
C ASP A 50 16.17 7.48 1.83
N VAL A 51 15.51 6.71 0.95
CA VAL A 51 14.48 7.25 0.05
C VAL A 51 13.16 6.58 0.39
N LEU A 52 12.18 7.40 0.74
CA LEU A 52 10.85 6.89 1.08
C LEU A 52 10.07 6.54 -0.18
N PRO A 53 9.16 5.55 -0.10
CA PRO A 53 8.28 5.27 -1.24
C PRO A 53 7.32 6.42 -1.47
N ASP A 54 6.78 6.48 -2.68
CA ASP A 54 5.75 7.47 -3.01
C ASP A 54 4.39 7.09 -2.46
N LEU A 55 4.14 5.79 -2.35
CA LEU A 55 2.88 5.25 -1.86
C LEU A 55 3.13 3.99 -1.05
N ILE A 56 2.31 3.79 -0.03
CA ILE A 56 2.28 2.54 0.74
C ILE A 56 0.90 1.92 0.54
N PHE A 57 0.89 0.66 0.09
CA PHE A 57 -0.35 -0.14 0.06
C PHE A 57 -0.30 -1.10 1.24
N LEU A 58 -1.36 -1.11 2.03
CA LEU A 58 -1.37 -1.75 3.33
C LEU A 58 -2.57 -2.66 3.50
N ASP A 59 -2.32 -3.95 3.73
CA ASP A 59 -3.37 -4.87 4.14
C ASP A 59 -3.65 -4.67 5.63
N LEU A 60 -4.90 -4.78 6.02
CA LEU A 60 -5.29 -4.62 7.42
C LEU A 60 -5.14 -5.91 8.22
N ASN A 61 -5.33 -7.06 7.57
CA ASN A 61 -5.37 -8.34 8.27
C ASN A 61 -4.06 -9.08 8.11
N MET A 62 -3.14 -8.86 9.05
CA MET A 62 -1.84 -9.51 9.05
C MET A 62 -1.48 -9.97 10.45
N PRO A 63 -0.71 -11.06 10.58
CA PRO A 63 -0.17 -11.44 11.88
C PRO A 63 0.97 -10.51 12.26
N VAL A 64 1.52 -10.64 13.41
CA VAL A 64 2.65 -9.88 13.97
C VAL A 64 2.26 -8.44 14.21
N MET A 65 2.23 -7.60 13.20
CA MET A 65 1.73 -6.22 13.33
C MET A 65 0.70 -6.01 12.23
N ASN A 66 -0.57 -5.83 12.61
CA ASN A 66 -1.65 -5.65 11.64
C ASN A 66 -1.63 -4.24 11.07
N GLY A 67 -2.51 -4.00 10.09
CA GLY A 67 -2.50 -2.73 9.37
C GLY A 67 -2.83 -1.53 10.24
N ILE A 68 -3.75 -1.67 11.19
CA ILE A 68 -4.10 -0.57 12.08
C ILE A 68 -2.91 -0.20 12.98
N GLN A 69 -2.21 -1.20 13.51
CA GLN A 69 -1.03 -0.98 14.34
C GLN A 69 0.07 -0.29 13.54
N PHE A 70 0.30 -0.75 12.31
CA PHE A 70 1.29 -0.14 11.43
C PHE A 70 0.94 1.32 11.16
N LEU A 71 -0.32 1.58 10.83
CA LEU A 71 -0.76 2.93 10.48
C LEU A 71 -0.62 3.87 11.67
N ARG A 72 -0.98 3.39 12.87
CA ARG A 72 -0.84 4.19 14.08
C ARG A 72 0.62 4.57 14.31
N GLU A 73 1.52 3.62 14.14
CA GLU A 73 2.94 3.85 14.36
C GLU A 73 3.51 4.84 13.35
N ILE A 74 3.19 4.65 12.07
CA ILE A 74 3.68 5.51 11.00
C ILE A 74 3.18 6.95 11.17
N LYS A 75 1.91 7.12 11.51
CA LYS A 75 1.31 8.46 11.55
C LYS A 75 1.65 9.24 12.82
N ALA A 76 2.20 8.57 13.85
CA ALA A 76 2.51 9.25 15.11
C ALA A 76 3.69 10.20 14.97
N ALA A 77 4.86 9.71 14.59
CA ALA A 77 6.06 10.55 14.54
C ALA A 77 7.14 9.97 13.63
N HIS A 78 6.80 9.03 12.76
CA HIS A 78 7.77 8.39 11.89
C HIS A 78 8.15 9.32 10.74
N LYS A 79 9.38 9.13 10.21
CA LYS A 79 9.82 9.94 9.06
C LYS A 79 8.94 9.75 7.83
N ALA A 80 8.20 8.63 7.75
CA ALA A 80 7.31 8.32 6.64
C ALA A 80 5.86 8.76 6.89
N LYS A 81 5.61 9.57 7.92
CA LYS A 81 4.23 9.91 8.31
C LYS A 81 3.44 10.63 7.22
N ASP A 82 4.12 11.31 6.31
CA ASP A 82 3.45 12.06 5.25
C ASP A 82 3.31 11.27 3.95
N VAL A 83 3.83 10.03 3.90
CA VAL A 83 3.65 9.18 2.73
C VAL A 83 2.20 8.70 2.70
N PRO A 84 1.50 8.86 1.58
CA PRO A 84 0.11 8.39 1.51
C PRO A 84 0.03 6.88 1.70
N VAL A 85 -0.90 6.45 2.56
CA VAL A 85 -1.16 5.04 2.80
C VAL A 85 -2.52 4.69 2.24
N ILE A 86 -2.55 3.75 1.33
CA ILE A 86 -3.78 3.26 0.74
C ILE A 86 -4.06 1.88 1.32
N ILE A 87 -5.18 1.75 2.01
CA ILE A 87 -5.59 0.47 2.56
C ILE A 87 -6.05 -0.40 1.40
N PHE A 88 -5.50 -1.60 1.31
CA PHE A 88 -5.76 -2.51 0.21
C PHE A 88 -6.05 -3.89 0.80
N SER A 89 -7.32 -4.22 1.02
CA SER A 89 -7.67 -5.37 1.82
C SER A 89 -9.02 -5.94 1.39
N THR A 90 -9.23 -7.23 1.66
CA THR A 90 -10.54 -7.84 1.48
C THR A 90 -11.49 -7.49 2.62
N ALA A 91 -10.96 -7.03 3.74
CA ALA A 91 -11.79 -6.65 4.88
C ALA A 91 -12.64 -5.44 4.52
N SER A 92 -13.90 -5.48 4.90
CA SER A 92 -14.83 -4.40 4.59
C SER A 92 -15.64 -3.97 5.80
N ASP A 93 -15.12 -4.22 7.00
CA ASP A 93 -15.75 -3.80 8.23
C ASP A 93 -15.72 -2.27 8.31
N ILE A 94 -16.90 -1.65 8.37
CA ILE A 94 -17.02 -0.19 8.38
C ILE A 94 -16.25 0.43 9.54
N LYS A 95 -16.29 -0.22 10.69
CA LYS A 95 -15.63 0.29 11.88
C LYS A 95 -14.12 0.37 11.68
N THR A 96 -13.56 -0.67 11.09
CA THR A 96 -12.12 -0.71 10.82
C THR A 96 -11.73 0.32 9.77
N ILE A 97 -12.56 0.48 8.73
CA ILE A 97 -12.33 1.48 7.69
C ILE A 97 -12.32 2.88 8.29
N GLU A 98 -13.28 3.17 9.17
CA GLU A 98 -13.36 4.49 9.80
C GLU A 98 -12.17 4.72 10.71
N GLU A 99 -11.75 3.70 11.44
CA GLU A 99 -10.56 3.81 12.29
C GLU A 99 -9.32 4.12 11.45
N ALA A 100 -9.16 3.44 10.33
CA ALA A 100 -8.03 3.69 9.45
C ALA A 100 -8.04 5.12 8.92
N LYS A 101 -9.21 5.62 8.54
CA LYS A 101 -9.34 7.00 8.06
C LYS A 101 -8.98 8.00 9.15
N GLN A 102 -9.44 7.77 10.36
CA GLN A 102 -9.14 8.65 11.48
C GLN A 102 -7.65 8.66 11.81
N LEU A 103 -6.97 7.54 11.58
CA LEU A 103 -5.54 7.45 11.78
C LEU A 103 -4.74 8.07 10.63
N GLY A 104 -5.40 8.49 9.56
CA GLY A 104 -4.73 9.20 8.48
C GLY A 104 -4.52 8.41 7.21
N ALA A 105 -5.22 7.29 7.02
CA ALA A 105 -5.17 6.58 5.74
C ALA A 105 -5.69 7.50 4.63
N HIS A 106 -5.00 7.50 3.51
CA HIS A 106 -5.35 8.36 2.39
C HIS A 106 -6.58 7.85 1.65
N ASP A 107 -6.69 6.53 1.51
CA ASP A 107 -7.79 5.93 0.77
C ASP A 107 -7.97 4.48 1.20
N PHE A 108 -9.09 3.91 0.81
CA PHE A 108 -9.40 2.51 1.09
C PHE A 108 -9.88 1.84 -0.19
N ILE A 109 -9.27 0.72 -0.54
CA ILE A 109 -9.63 -0.05 -1.73
C ILE A 109 -9.83 -1.49 -1.34
N THR A 110 -10.99 -2.06 -1.70
CA THR A 110 -11.24 -3.48 -1.56
C THR A 110 -10.48 -4.22 -2.64
N LYS A 111 -9.77 -5.28 -2.26
CA LYS A 111 -9.03 -6.08 -3.24
C LYS A 111 -9.98 -6.63 -4.29
N PRO A 112 -9.75 -6.32 -5.58
CA PRO A 112 -10.63 -6.83 -6.65
C PRO A 112 -10.38 -8.30 -6.89
N GLU A 113 -11.40 -8.99 -7.40
CA GLU A 113 -11.29 -10.40 -7.71
C GLU A 113 -10.68 -10.65 -9.08
N LYS A 114 -10.77 -9.67 -9.97
CA LYS A 114 -10.27 -9.82 -11.34
C LYS A 114 -9.00 -9.05 -11.54
N PHE A 115 -8.05 -9.66 -12.24
CA PHE A 115 -6.78 -9.03 -12.55
C PHE A 115 -6.97 -7.73 -13.33
N SER A 116 -7.89 -7.72 -14.30
CA SER A 116 -8.14 -6.52 -15.11
C SER A 116 -8.66 -5.37 -14.26
N GLU A 117 -9.47 -5.67 -13.26
CA GLU A 117 -9.95 -4.62 -12.34
C GLU A 117 -8.82 -4.07 -11.49
N LEU A 118 -7.93 -4.94 -11.04
CA LEU A 118 -6.77 -4.50 -10.27
C LEU A 118 -5.87 -3.59 -11.11
N VAL A 119 -5.60 -3.98 -12.35
CA VAL A 119 -4.79 -3.16 -13.26
C VAL A 119 -5.43 -1.78 -13.42
N GLY A 120 -6.73 -1.73 -13.67
CA GLY A 120 -7.44 -0.45 -13.84
C GLY A 120 -7.38 0.43 -12.61
N LEU A 121 -7.57 -0.15 -11.43
CA LEU A 121 -7.50 0.58 -10.17
C LEU A 121 -6.11 1.14 -9.94
N LEU A 122 -5.09 0.30 -10.08
CA LEU A 122 -3.71 0.73 -9.85
C LEU A 122 -3.29 1.78 -10.87
N HIS A 123 -3.66 1.60 -12.14
CA HIS A 123 -3.34 2.59 -13.15
C HIS A 123 -3.94 3.95 -12.80
N GLY A 124 -5.20 3.95 -12.38
CA GLY A 124 -5.88 5.20 -12.01
C GLY A 124 -5.27 5.90 -10.81
N LEU A 125 -4.77 5.12 -9.84
CA LEU A 125 -4.12 5.68 -8.65
C LEU A 125 -2.74 6.22 -8.94
N LEU A 126 -1.96 5.50 -9.75
CA LEU A 126 -0.57 5.85 -10.00
C LEU A 126 -0.40 6.90 -11.09
N PHE A 127 -1.32 6.94 -12.03
CA PHE A 127 -1.26 7.87 -13.17
C PHE A 127 -2.62 8.54 -13.34
N PRO A 128 -3.01 9.38 -12.38
CA PRO A 128 -4.32 10.03 -12.47
C PRO A 128 -4.36 10.96 -13.67
N ALA A 129 -5.56 11.05 -14.27
CA ALA A 129 -5.76 11.93 -15.40
C ALA A 129 -5.52 13.39 -14.98
N THR A 130 -4.88 14.15 -15.85
CA THR A 130 -4.67 15.58 -15.61
C THR A 130 -5.57 16.39 -16.52
N ARG A 131 -5.92 17.58 -16.05
CA ARG A 131 -6.78 18.50 -16.78
C ARG A 131 -6.06 19.76 -17.12
#